data_ed3c634e8325557d1fe4caf1e5fe12cb
#
_entry.id   ed3c634e8325557d1fe4caf1e5fe12cb
#
_cell.length_a   1.000
_cell.length_b   1.000
_cell.length_c   1.000
_cell.angle_alpha   90.00
_cell.angle_beta   90.00
_cell.angle_gamma   90.00
#
_symmetry.space_group_name_H-M   'P 1'
#
loop_
_entity.id
_entity.type
_entity.pdbx_description
1 polymer ?
#
loop_
_entity_poly.entity_id
_entity_poly.type
_entity_poly.pdbx_seq_one_letter_code
_entity_poly.pdbx_strand_id
1 'polypeptide(L)'
;GHYKETRKEIMHHAELRKQVREVMGKLGKPLVIPEEIVHYSEYIHAARNMIAERQVFDFSDIGVCIHPACHYYKLVEEDAIYDEDIYGGQRTATVTGVVTALGAEVRDYSTFFDCCGFGFRHILVSRDFTRSFATLRKIEVMKEEADPDVVISHDTGCVTTLDKSQYATGVAHGANVGVPVMSDSQFSALAMGAHPYRICQLHWHSTEYRPL
;
A
#
# COMPACT_ATOMS: atom_id res chain seq x y z
N GLY A 1 5.39 -8.08 5.50
CA GLY A 1 4.61 -8.84 6.52
C GLY A 1 4.91 -10.33 6.48
N HIS A 2 4.17 -11.12 5.69
CA HIS A 2 4.21 -12.61 5.77
C HIS A 2 5.60 -13.23 5.62
N TYR A 3 6.45 -12.75 4.73
CA TYR A 3 7.81 -13.31 4.59
C TYR A 3 8.67 -13.03 5.82
N LYS A 4 8.56 -11.84 6.42
CA LYS A 4 9.27 -11.51 7.65
C LYS A 4 8.77 -12.37 8.81
N GLU A 5 7.46 -12.54 8.95
CA GLU A 5 6.84 -13.41 9.94
C GLU A 5 7.29 -14.87 9.77
N THR A 6 7.20 -15.44 8.56
CA THR A 6 7.67 -16.79 8.26
C THR A 6 9.16 -16.96 8.59
N ARG A 7 10.00 -15.96 8.27
CA ARG A 7 11.41 -15.98 8.64
C ARG A 7 11.58 -16.01 10.16
N LYS A 8 10.87 -15.15 10.88
CA LYS A 8 10.88 -15.09 12.36
C LYS A 8 10.52 -16.45 12.96
N GLU A 9 9.43 -17.07 12.51
CA GLU A 9 9.01 -18.39 12.94
C GLU A 9 10.07 -19.46 12.70
N ILE A 10 10.66 -19.53 11.50
CA ILE A 10 11.70 -20.49 11.17
C ILE A 10 12.97 -20.25 12.01
N MET A 11 13.30 -19.00 12.33
CA MET A 11 14.46 -18.66 13.15
C MET A 11 14.26 -19.03 14.62
N HIS A 12 13.07 -18.81 15.17
CA HIS A 12 12.80 -19.01 16.59
C HIS A 12 12.40 -20.44 16.95
N HIS A 13 11.81 -21.21 16.01
CA HIS A 13 11.32 -22.56 16.25
C HIS A 13 12.26 -23.61 15.62
N ALA A 14 13.17 -24.18 16.41
CA ALA A 14 14.18 -25.15 15.94
C ALA A 14 13.57 -26.39 15.27
N GLU A 15 12.45 -26.91 15.81
CA GLU A 15 11.77 -28.08 15.25
C GLU A 15 11.13 -27.76 13.90
N LEU A 16 10.44 -26.61 13.78
CA LEU A 16 9.91 -26.13 12.51
C LEU A 16 11.00 -25.97 11.47
N ARG A 17 12.10 -25.33 11.84
CA ARG A 17 13.27 -25.17 10.97
C ARG A 17 13.84 -26.51 10.48
N LYS A 18 13.89 -27.51 11.35
CA LYS A 18 14.33 -28.87 10.99
C LYS A 18 13.39 -29.48 9.96
N GLN A 19 12.07 -29.44 10.20
CA GLN A 19 11.06 -29.96 9.28
C GLN A 19 11.12 -29.28 7.92
N VAL A 20 11.22 -27.94 7.88
CA VAL A 20 11.34 -27.17 6.63
C VAL A 20 12.62 -27.57 5.89
N ARG A 21 13.73 -27.74 6.59
CA ARG A 21 15.02 -28.17 5.99
C ARG A 21 14.91 -29.56 5.37
N GLU A 22 14.23 -30.49 6.03
CA GLU A 22 14.01 -31.86 5.53
C GLU A 22 13.16 -31.84 4.25
N VAL A 23 12.06 -31.07 4.24
CA VAL A 23 11.23 -30.92 3.05
C VAL A 23 11.99 -30.28 1.89
N MET A 24 12.71 -29.22 2.15
CA MET A 24 13.54 -28.54 1.14
C MET A 24 14.64 -29.48 0.60
N GLY A 25 15.25 -30.27 1.47
CA GLY A 25 16.23 -31.29 1.06
C GLY A 25 15.64 -32.34 0.13
N LYS A 26 14.43 -32.82 0.39
CA LYS A 26 13.69 -33.77 -0.50
C LYS A 26 13.38 -33.15 -1.87
N LEU A 27 13.22 -31.84 -1.93
CA LEU A 27 13.01 -31.08 -3.18
C LEU A 27 14.31 -30.72 -3.90
N GLY A 28 15.47 -31.13 -3.37
CA GLY A 28 16.78 -30.78 -3.93
C GLY A 28 17.13 -29.30 -3.78
N LYS A 29 16.47 -28.56 -2.89
CA LYS A 29 16.67 -27.12 -2.65
C LYS A 29 17.17 -26.92 -1.21
N PRO A 30 18.38 -26.39 -1.00
CA PRO A 30 18.83 -26.10 0.37
C PRO A 30 17.98 -24.98 0.98
N LEU A 31 17.64 -25.12 2.27
CA LEU A 31 17.02 -24.02 3.00
C LEU A 31 18.04 -22.90 3.22
N VAL A 32 17.84 -21.80 2.56
CA VAL A 32 18.59 -20.55 2.77
C VAL A 32 17.65 -19.56 3.45
N ILE A 33 18.02 -19.13 4.66
CA ILE A 33 17.27 -18.11 5.41
C ILE A 33 18.01 -16.79 5.20
N PRO A 34 17.40 -15.79 4.56
CA PRO A 34 18.05 -14.50 4.36
C PRO A 34 18.29 -13.80 5.70
N GLU A 35 19.36 -13.02 5.80
CA GLU A 35 19.66 -12.23 7.00
C GLU A 35 18.58 -11.19 7.25
N GLU A 36 18.09 -10.59 6.20
CA GLU A 36 17.05 -9.56 6.24
C GLU A 36 16.01 -9.75 5.13
N ILE A 37 14.79 -9.33 5.39
CA ILE A 37 13.72 -9.19 4.40
C ILE A 37 13.19 -7.77 4.52
N VAL A 38 13.48 -6.95 3.52
CA VAL A 38 13.03 -5.56 3.47
C VAL A 38 11.75 -5.46 2.65
N HIS A 39 10.76 -4.70 3.14
CA HIS A 39 9.59 -4.37 2.34
C HIS A 39 10.00 -3.33 1.28
N TYR A 40 9.46 -3.42 0.07
CA TYR A 40 9.86 -2.51 -1.00
C TYR A 40 9.59 -1.03 -0.67
N SER A 41 8.55 -0.73 0.10
CA SER A 41 8.26 0.64 0.57
C SER A 41 9.32 1.19 1.51
N GLU A 42 9.94 0.33 2.34
CA GLU A 42 11.08 0.73 3.18
C GLU A 42 12.28 1.11 2.31
N TYR A 43 12.50 0.37 1.22
CA TYR A 43 13.53 0.69 0.25
C TYR A 43 13.26 2.01 -0.48
N ILE A 44 12.02 2.23 -0.94
CA ILE A 44 11.60 3.50 -1.57
C ILE A 44 11.75 4.66 -0.58
N HIS A 45 11.33 4.46 0.68
CA HIS A 45 11.48 5.45 1.73
C HIS A 45 12.96 5.81 1.99
N ALA A 46 13.83 4.82 2.06
CA ALA A 46 15.28 5.06 2.20
C ALA A 46 15.84 5.87 1.00
N ALA A 47 15.32 5.66 -0.18
CA ALA A 47 15.71 6.37 -1.40
C ALA A 47 14.98 7.69 -1.65
N ARG A 48 14.04 8.12 -0.79
CA ARG A 48 13.11 9.22 -1.05
C ARG A 48 13.77 10.55 -1.45
N ASN A 49 14.88 10.90 -0.81
CA ASN A 49 15.60 12.14 -1.13
C ASN A 49 16.22 12.07 -2.54
N MET A 50 16.80 10.92 -2.89
CA MET A 50 17.33 10.68 -4.24
C MET A 50 16.23 10.72 -5.30
N ILE A 51 15.03 10.23 -4.97
CA ILE A 51 13.85 10.27 -5.85
C ILE A 51 13.40 11.72 -6.03
N ALA A 52 13.30 12.47 -4.93
CA ALA A 52 12.95 13.90 -4.96
C ALA A 52 13.94 14.76 -5.77
N GLU A 53 15.25 14.50 -5.65
CA GLU A 53 16.27 15.16 -6.47
C GLU A 53 16.12 14.90 -7.98
N ARG A 54 15.49 13.78 -8.35
CA ARG A 54 15.23 13.40 -9.74
C ARG A 54 13.79 13.64 -10.19
N GLN A 55 13.03 14.34 -9.38
CA GLN A 55 11.65 14.71 -9.69
C GLN A 55 11.60 15.61 -10.92
N VAL A 56 10.70 15.29 -11.85
CA VAL A 56 10.48 16.01 -13.10
C VAL A 56 9.20 16.84 -13.04
N PHE A 57 8.19 16.36 -12.29
CA PHE A 57 6.90 17.02 -12.13
C PHE A 57 6.74 17.50 -10.70
N ASP A 58 6.25 18.74 -10.54
CA ASP A 58 5.90 19.29 -9.24
C ASP A 58 4.61 18.66 -8.70
N PHE A 59 4.65 18.18 -7.46
CA PHE A 59 3.51 17.57 -6.78
C PHE A 59 3.00 18.41 -5.62
N SER A 60 3.41 19.66 -5.51
CA SER A 60 3.03 20.55 -4.39
C SER A 60 1.53 20.83 -4.29
N ASP A 61 0.82 20.76 -5.40
CA ASP A 61 -0.64 20.97 -5.46
C ASP A 61 -1.45 19.67 -5.33
N ILE A 62 -0.79 18.52 -5.08
CA ILE A 62 -1.48 17.23 -5.00
C ILE A 62 -1.79 16.88 -3.54
N GLY A 63 -3.08 16.72 -3.24
CA GLY A 63 -3.57 16.21 -1.97
C GLY A 63 -3.65 14.68 -1.94
N VAL A 64 -2.99 14.06 -0.98
CA VAL A 64 -2.82 12.61 -0.87
C VAL A 64 -3.41 12.07 0.42
N CYS A 65 -4.33 11.11 0.34
CA CYS A 65 -4.64 10.23 1.45
C CYS A 65 -3.78 8.96 1.38
N ILE A 66 -3.24 8.53 2.52
CA ILE A 66 -2.45 7.30 2.59
C ILE A 66 -3.30 6.20 3.21
N HIS A 67 -3.39 5.04 2.52
CA HIS A 67 -3.94 3.84 3.11
C HIS A 67 -2.81 2.88 3.53
N PRO A 68 -2.51 2.76 4.83
CA PRO A 68 -1.47 1.87 5.31
C PRO A 68 -1.90 0.40 5.16
N ALA A 69 -1.00 -0.44 4.65
CA ALA A 69 -1.26 -1.86 4.57
C ALA A 69 -1.26 -2.50 5.96
N CYS A 70 -2.41 -3.05 6.39
CA CYS A 70 -2.55 -3.61 7.73
C CYS A 70 -1.56 -4.75 8.04
N HIS A 71 -1.17 -5.54 7.04
CA HIS A 71 -0.15 -6.58 7.17
C HIS A 71 1.27 -6.04 7.37
N TYR A 72 1.49 -4.76 7.12
CA TYR A 72 2.77 -4.12 7.36
C TYR A 72 2.95 -3.76 8.83
N TYR A 73 1.94 -3.20 9.46
CA TYR A 73 2.06 -2.68 10.84
C TYR A 73 1.37 -3.53 11.91
N LYS A 74 0.42 -4.42 11.54
CA LYS A 74 -0.31 -5.26 12.52
C LYS A 74 0.32 -6.63 12.75
N LEU A 75 1.05 -7.17 11.78
CA LEU A 75 1.66 -8.51 11.89
C LEU A 75 3.07 -8.45 12.46
N VAL A 76 3.82 -7.42 12.15
CA VAL A 76 5.21 -7.26 12.61
C VAL A 76 5.38 -5.80 13.02
N GLU A 77 5.10 -5.49 14.28
CA GLU A 77 5.14 -4.14 14.81
C GLU A 77 6.53 -3.50 14.70
N GLU A 78 7.58 -4.30 14.90
CA GLU A 78 8.97 -3.84 14.81
C GLU A 78 9.37 -3.40 13.40
N ASP A 79 8.63 -3.82 12.40
CA ASP A 79 8.90 -3.47 10.99
C ASP A 79 8.19 -2.19 10.54
N ALA A 80 7.20 -1.74 11.30
CA ALA A 80 6.51 -0.51 11.00
C ALA A 80 7.33 0.69 11.47
N ILE A 81 7.84 1.48 10.54
CA ILE A 81 8.51 2.73 10.84
C ILE A 81 7.44 3.76 11.19
N TYR A 82 7.41 4.13 12.46
CA TYR A 82 6.53 5.16 13.02
C TYR A 82 7.37 6.32 13.52
N ASP A 83 7.01 7.53 13.14
CA ASP A 83 7.64 8.74 13.64
C ASP A 83 6.60 9.86 13.66
N GLU A 84 5.90 9.97 14.79
CA GLU A 84 4.85 10.97 15.00
C GLU A 84 5.40 12.40 15.05
N ASP A 85 6.64 12.57 15.53
CA ASP A 85 7.27 13.87 15.67
C ASP A 85 7.67 14.46 14.29
N ILE A 86 8.09 13.59 13.37
CA ILE A 86 8.54 14.03 12.03
C ILE A 86 7.37 14.16 11.06
N TYR A 87 6.45 13.18 11.06
CA TYR A 87 5.41 13.10 10.02
C TYR A 87 4.01 13.50 10.51
N GLY A 88 3.87 13.79 11.80
CA GLY A 88 2.61 14.17 12.43
C GLY A 88 1.56 13.04 12.44
N GLY A 89 0.75 13.01 13.48
CA GLY A 89 -0.33 12.05 13.61
C GLY A 89 0.09 10.57 13.58
N GLN A 90 -0.87 9.68 13.53
CA GLN A 90 -0.66 8.24 13.58
C GLN A 90 -0.39 7.64 12.18
N ARG A 91 0.62 8.12 11.48
CA ARG A 91 0.93 7.68 10.11
C ARG A 91 2.11 6.72 10.08
N THR A 92 2.09 5.77 9.16
CA THR A 92 3.30 4.99 8.87
C THR A 92 4.30 5.87 8.13
N ALA A 93 5.52 5.98 8.66
CA ALA A 93 6.53 6.90 8.13
C ALA A 93 6.97 6.58 6.70
N THR A 94 6.93 5.32 6.29
CA THR A 94 7.43 4.89 4.97
C THR A 94 6.74 5.60 3.81
N VAL A 95 5.44 5.49 3.69
CA VAL A 95 4.69 6.11 2.58
C VAL A 95 4.58 7.61 2.77
N THR A 96 4.31 8.07 4.01
CA THR A 96 4.25 9.50 4.35
C THR A 96 5.54 10.20 3.97
N GLY A 97 6.69 9.63 4.35
CA GLY A 97 7.99 10.24 4.05
C GLY A 97 8.28 10.34 2.55
N VAL A 98 7.83 9.38 1.75
CA VAL A 98 7.96 9.45 0.28
C VAL A 98 7.07 10.55 -0.29
N VAL A 99 5.79 10.58 0.08
CA VAL A 99 4.81 11.57 -0.40
C VAL A 99 5.26 12.99 -0.05
N THR A 100 5.68 13.20 1.20
CA THR A 100 6.17 14.50 1.68
C THR A 100 7.47 14.91 1.00
N ALA A 101 8.41 13.99 0.78
CA ALA A 101 9.67 14.29 0.08
C ALA A 101 9.44 14.73 -1.38
N LEU A 102 8.35 14.27 -2.01
CA LEU A 102 7.93 14.68 -3.35
C LEU A 102 7.09 15.97 -3.36
N GLY A 103 6.91 16.62 -2.21
CA GLY A 103 6.21 17.89 -2.08
C GLY A 103 4.70 17.79 -1.96
N ALA A 104 4.09 16.62 -2.08
CA ALA A 104 2.64 16.46 -2.00
C ALA A 104 2.11 16.62 -0.57
N GLU A 105 0.88 17.13 -0.45
CA GLU A 105 0.19 17.32 0.82
C GLU A 105 -0.43 16.01 1.31
N VAL A 106 -0.08 15.56 2.52
CA VAL A 106 -0.73 14.40 3.14
C VAL A 106 -1.93 14.86 3.95
N ARG A 107 -3.10 14.34 3.59
CA ARG A 107 -4.38 14.65 4.22
C ARG A 107 -4.87 13.50 5.08
N ASP A 108 -5.27 13.80 6.32
CA ASP A 108 -5.76 12.82 7.28
C ASP A 108 -7.24 12.55 7.14
N TYR A 109 -7.65 11.35 7.56
CA TYR A 109 -9.04 10.93 7.61
C TYR A 109 -9.25 9.93 8.77
N SER A 110 -10.46 9.88 9.31
CA SER A 110 -10.77 9.19 10.57
C SER A 110 -10.57 7.67 10.52
N THR A 111 -10.75 7.04 9.37
CA THR A 111 -10.65 5.58 9.21
C THR A 111 -9.26 5.10 8.75
N PHE A 112 -8.21 5.85 9.06
CA PHE A 112 -6.85 5.55 8.62
C PHE A 112 -6.42 4.09 8.89
N PHE A 113 -6.61 3.59 10.11
CA PHE A 113 -6.22 2.24 10.51
C PHE A 113 -7.23 1.14 10.17
N ASP A 114 -8.36 1.47 9.59
CA ASP A 114 -9.34 0.47 9.20
C ASP A 114 -8.85 -0.34 8.00
N CYS A 115 -9.21 -1.63 7.98
CA CYS A 115 -8.89 -2.51 6.87
C CYS A 115 -9.49 -2.01 5.55
N CYS A 116 -8.82 -2.25 4.42
CA CYS A 116 -9.38 -2.02 3.09
C CYS A 116 -10.46 -3.04 2.68
N GLY A 117 -10.71 -4.05 3.49
CA GLY A 117 -11.66 -5.13 3.17
C GLY A 117 -11.07 -6.28 2.35
N PHE A 118 -9.82 -6.19 1.86
CA PHE A 118 -9.22 -7.23 1.03
C PHE A 118 -9.24 -8.60 1.73
N GLY A 119 -8.88 -8.67 3.00
CA GLY A 119 -8.82 -9.84 3.89
C GLY A 119 -8.87 -11.20 3.18
N PHE A 120 -7.84 -11.98 3.21
CA PHE A 120 -7.56 -13.16 2.38
C PHE A 120 -8.74 -14.08 2.07
N ARG A 121 -9.73 -14.17 2.94
CA ARG A 121 -10.90 -15.03 2.73
C ARG A 121 -12.14 -14.27 2.31
N HIS A 122 -12.33 -13.06 2.79
CA HIS A 122 -13.56 -12.30 2.54
C HIS A 122 -13.75 -11.98 1.05
N ILE A 123 -12.69 -11.61 0.34
CA ILE A 123 -12.78 -11.34 -1.10
C ILE A 123 -13.19 -12.59 -1.92
N LEU A 124 -12.93 -13.78 -1.40
CA LEU A 124 -13.28 -15.04 -2.06
C LEU A 124 -14.71 -15.50 -1.71
N VAL A 125 -15.13 -15.29 -0.47
CA VAL A 125 -16.40 -15.86 0.05
C VAL A 125 -17.51 -14.82 0.21
N SER A 126 -17.18 -13.54 0.29
CA SER A 126 -18.12 -12.44 0.50
C SER A 126 -17.69 -11.19 -0.25
N ARG A 127 -17.62 -11.32 -1.57
CA ARG A 127 -17.06 -10.30 -2.47
C ARG A 127 -17.79 -8.97 -2.39
N ASP A 128 -19.11 -8.99 -2.35
CA ASP A 128 -19.93 -7.78 -2.32
C ASP A 128 -19.77 -7.02 -1.00
N PHE A 129 -19.69 -7.75 0.12
CA PHE A 129 -19.34 -7.16 1.42
C PHE A 129 -17.97 -6.46 1.36
N THR A 130 -16.94 -7.14 0.85
CA THR A 130 -15.59 -6.58 0.72
C THR A 130 -15.58 -5.30 -0.11
N ARG A 131 -16.27 -5.30 -1.25
CA ARG A 131 -16.35 -4.15 -2.16
C ARG A 131 -17.08 -2.98 -1.52
N SER A 132 -18.25 -3.23 -0.94
CA SER A 132 -19.01 -2.19 -0.24
C SER A 132 -18.23 -1.62 0.93
N PHE A 133 -17.57 -2.48 1.72
CA PHE A 133 -16.75 -2.05 2.83
C PHE A 133 -15.58 -1.16 2.37
N ALA A 134 -14.86 -1.55 1.32
CA ALA A 134 -13.74 -0.77 0.77
C ALA A 134 -14.20 0.62 0.29
N THR A 135 -15.34 0.69 -0.40
CA THR A 135 -15.86 1.96 -0.90
C THR A 135 -16.44 2.81 0.23
N LEU A 136 -17.43 2.28 0.96
CA LEU A 136 -18.19 3.05 1.94
C LEU A 136 -17.38 3.39 3.20
N ARG A 137 -16.53 2.48 3.65
CA ARG A 137 -15.75 2.66 4.88
C ARG A 137 -14.42 3.37 4.67
N LYS A 138 -13.88 3.31 3.45
CA LYS A 138 -12.56 3.91 3.18
C LYS A 138 -12.66 5.06 2.19
N ILE A 139 -13.06 4.79 0.95
CA ILE A 139 -12.96 5.79 -0.12
C ILE A 139 -13.93 6.95 0.09
N GLU A 140 -15.18 6.69 0.47
CA GLU A 140 -16.15 7.77 0.75
C GLU A 140 -15.71 8.62 1.94
N VAL A 141 -15.23 7.98 3.01
CA VAL A 141 -14.72 8.73 4.18
C VAL A 141 -13.52 9.61 3.80
N MET A 142 -12.56 9.09 3.00
CA MET A 142 -11.46 9.91 2.49
C MET A 142 -11.97 11.08 1.66
N LYS A 143 -12.97 10.83 0.80
CA LYS A 143 -13.53 11.87 -0.07
C LYS A 143 -14.27 12.95 0.71
N GLU A 144 -15.04 12.56 1.72
CA GLU A 144 -15.82 13.50 2.55
C GLU A 144 -14.95 14.31 3.51
N GLU A 145 -13.95 13.69 4.14
CA GLU A 145 -13.16 14.32 5.19
C GLU A 145 -11.92 15.05 4.65
N ALA A 146 -11.33 14.57 3.57
CA ALA A 146 -10.03 15.03 3.09
C ALA A 146 -10.02 15.45 1.61
N ASP A 147 -10.98 15.03 0.81
CA ASP A 147 -11.09 15.31 -0.64
C ASP A 147 -9.74 15.16 -1.39
N PRO A 148 -9.10 13.97 -1.35
CA PRO A 148 -7.80 13.79 -1.94
C PRO A 148 -7.86 13.70 -3.47
N ASP A 149 -6.80 14.15 -4.12
CA ASP A 149 -6.60 13.94 -5.55
C ASP A 149 -6.22 12.49 -5.86
N VAL A 150 -5.54 11.82 -4.91
CA VAL A 150 -5.13 10.42 -5.03
C VAL A 150 -4.99 9.74 -3.68
N VAL A 151 -5.27 8.44 -3.64
CA VAL A 151 -4.99 7.56 -2.50
C VAL A 151 -3.74 6.72 -2.81
N ILE A 152 -2.78 6.74 -1.91
CA ILE A 152 -1.55 5.97 -2.03
C ILE A 152 -1.57 4.80 -1.04
N SER A 153 -1.26 3.60 -1.51
CA SER A 153 -1.06 2.43 -0.66
C SER A 153 0.17 1.64 -1.09
N HIS A 154 0.80 0.96 -0.14
CA HIS A 154 2.00 0.15 -0.36
C HIS A 154 1.74 -1.37 -0.38
N ASP A 155 0.49 -1.77 -0.56
CA ASP A 155 0.09 -3.18 -0.72
C ASP A 155 -0.77 -3.36 -1.96
N THR A 156 -0.40 -4.31 -2.81
CA THR A 156 -1.10 -4.56 -4.08
C THR A 156 -2.54 -5.01 -3.90
N GLY A 157 -2.84 -5.75 -2.82
CA GLY A 157 -4.19 -6.15 -2.48
C GLY A 157 -5.04 -4.95 -2.07
N CYS A 158 -4.48 -4.04 -1.27
CA CYS A 158 -5.15 -2.79 -0.88
C CYS A 158 -5.40 -1.89 -2.10
N VAL A 159 -4.38 -1.65 -2.93
CA VAL A 159 -4.52 -0.85 -4.16
C VAL A 159 -5.62 -1.41 -5.05
N THR A 160 -5.57 -2.72 -5.34
CA THR A 160 -6.56 -3.38 -6.20
C THR A 160 -7.97 -3.31 -5.62
N THR A 161 -8.11 -3.51 -4.30
CA THR A 161 -9.43 -3.51 -3.67
C THR A 161 -10.02 -2.11 -3.62
N LEU A 162 -9.27 -1.11 -3.20
CA LEU A 162 -9.74 0.28 -3.14
C LEU A 162 -10.06 0.84 -4.52
N ASP A 163 -9.27 0.53 -5.54
CA ASP A 163 -9.51 0.95 -6.92
C ASP A 163 -10.76 0.29 -7.50
N LYS A 164 -10.79 -1.05 -7.54
CA LYS A 164 -11.86 -1.81 -8.23
C LYS A 164 -13.20 -1.81 -7.50
N SER A 165 -13.20 -1.64 -6.20
CA SER A 165 -14.43 -1.62 -5.41
C SER A 165 -15.29 -0.40 -5.70
N GLN A 166 -14.71 0.75 -6.01
CA GLN A 166 -15.44 1.96 -6.36
C GLN A 166 -16.34 1.73 -7.57
N TYR A 167 -15.79 1.17 -8.65
CA TYR A 167 -16.57 0.85 -9.83
C TYR A 167 -17.66 -0.19 -9.54
N ALA A 168 -17.32 -1.28 -8.86
CA ALA A 168 -18.27 -2.34 -8.56
C ALA A 168 -19.39 -1.90 -7.63
N THR A 169 -19.09 -1.05 -6.64
CA THR A 169 -20.10 -0.46 -5.75
C THR A 169 -20.95 0.58 -6.50
N GLY A 170 -20.34 1.37 -7.37
CA GLY A 170 -21.04 2.32 -8.23
C GLY A 170 -22.07 1.66 -9.13
N VAL A 171 -21.74 0.53 -9.74
CA VAL A 171 -22.69 -0.26 -10.54
C VAL A 171 -23.82 -0.81 -9.70
N ALA A 172 -23.55 -1.28 -8.47
CA ALA A 172 -24.54 -1.90 -7.60
C ALA A 172 -25.44 -0.89 -6.87
N HIS A 173 -24.89 0.28 -6.50
CA HIS A 173 -25.53 1.22 -5.58
C HIS A 173 -25.63 2.66 -6.13
N GLY A 174 -25.18 2.91 -7.35
CA GLY A 174 -25.21 4.22 -7.98
C GLY A 174 -24.19 5.24 -7.43
N ALA A 175 -23.23 4.77 -6.61
CA ALA A 175 -22.22 5.61 -5.98
C ALA A 175 -20.84 5.33 -6.60
N ASN A 176 -20.44 6.09 -7.59
CA ASN A 176 -19.04 6.08 -8.08
C ASN A 176 -18.30 7.28 -7.50
N VAL A 177 -17.44 7.04 -6.53
CA VAL A 177 -16.69 8.09 -5.85
C VAL A 177 -15.56 8.64 -6.73
N GLY A 178 -14.97 7.81 -7.55
CA GLY A 178 -14.02 8.22 -8.58
C GLY A 178 -12.66 8.76 -8.05
N VAL A 179 -12.23 8.34 -6.86
CA VAL A 179 -10.92 8.73 -6.31
C VAL A 179 -9.84 7.81 -6.85
N PRO A 180 -8.81 8.32 -7.56
CA PRO A 180 -7.69 7.52 -8.03
C PRO A 180 -6.94 6.83 -6.89
N VAL A 181 -6.52 5.56 -7.10
CA VAL A 181 -5.75 4.78 -6.13
C VAL A 181 -4.52 4.20 -6.80
N MET A 182 -3.32 4.46 -6.29
CA MET A 182 -2.09 3.90 -6.84
C MET A 182 -1.13 3.43 -5.75
N SER A 183 -0.10 2.70 -6.16
CA SER A 183 0.98 2.31 -5.25
C SER A 183 1.98 3.46 -5.05
N ASP A 184 2.70 3.43 -3.93
CA ASP A 184 3.81 4.34 -3.67
C ASP A 184 4.92 4.25 -4.73
N SER A 185 5.12 3.06 -5.33
CA SER A 185 6.06 2.88 -6.44
C SER A 185 5.58 3.54 -7.73
N GLN A 186 4.27 3.47 -8.05
CA GLN A 186 3.71 4.19 -9.21
C GLN A 186 3.81 5.70 -9.01
N PHE A 187 3.47 6.20 -7.82
CA PHE A 187 3.56 7.61 -7.48
C PHE A 187 4.99 8.14 -7.62
N SER A 188 5.96 7.43 -7.03
CA SER A 188 7.38 7.78 -7.14
C SER A 188 7.89 7.73 -8.58
N ALA A 189 7.48 6.72 -9.35
CA ALA A 189 7.88 6.60 -10.75
C ALA A 189 7.31 7.74 -11.61
N LEU A 190 6.05 8.13 -11.39
CA LEU A 190 5.44 9.28 -12.07
C LEU A 190 6.19 10.57 -11.76
N ALA A 191 6.54 10.81 -10.48
CA ALA A 191 7.31 11.97 -10.09
C ALA A 191 8.64 12.09 -10.86
N MET A 192 9.30 10.95 -11.12
CA MET A 192 10.54 10.87 -11.91
C MET A 192 10.32 10.87 -13.44
N GLY A 193 9.10 11.13 -13.93
CA GLY A 193 8.80 11.19 -15.35
C GLY A 193 8.56 9.86 -16.05
N ALA A 194 8.27 8.79 -15.29
CA ALA A 194 7.92 7.51 -15.88
C ALA A 194 6.62 7.59 -16.67
N HIS A 195 6.59 6.94 -17.83
CA HIS A 195 5.43 6.97 -18.70
C HIS A 195 4.20 6.33 -18.03
N PRO A 196 3.06 7.06 -17.87
CA PRO A 196 1.92 6.64 -17.05
C PRO A 196 1.31 5.30 -17.51
N TYR A 197 1.30 5.01 -18.81
CA TYR A 197 0.72 3.77 -19.34
C TYR A 197 1.74 2.65 -19.54
N ARG A 198 2.95 2.97 -20.01
CA ARG A 198 3.95 1.93 -20.31
C ARG A 198 4.66 1.41 -19.07
N ILE A 199 4.93 2.29 -18.11
CA ILE A 199 5.67 1.97 -16.89
C ILE A 199 4.72 1.83 -15.71
N CYS A 200 3.91 2.85 -15.42
CA CYS A 200 3.01 2.87 -14.27
C CYS A 200 1.72 2.10 -14.50
N GLN A 201 1.37 1.75 -15.75
CA GLN A 201 0.21 0.93 -16.12
C GLN A 201 -1.13 1.48 -15.60
N LEU A 202 -1.29 2.81 -15.51
CA LEU A 202 -2.49 3.44 -14.95
C LEU A 202 -3.78 3.11 -15.71
N HIS A 203 -3.69 2.70 -16.97
CA HIS A 203 -4.83 2.26 -17.78
C HIS A 203 -5.47 0.95 -17.31
N TRP A 204 -4.83 0.22 -16.38
CA TRP A 204 -5.39 -0.98 -15.76
C TRP A 204 -6.23 -0.70 -14.52
N HIS A 205 -6.17 0.54 -14.01
CA HIS A 205 -7.01 0.97 -12.90
C HIS A 205 -8.46 1.17 -13.35
N SER A 206 -9.38 1.01 -12.42
CA SER A 206 -10.82 1.16 -12.69
C SER A 206 -11.29 2.60 -12.60
N THR A 207 -10.56 3.43 -11.87
CA THR A 207 -10.81 4.85 -11.75
C THR A 207 -9.96 5.61 -12.77
N GLU A 208 -10.57 6.53 -13.48
CA GLU A 208 -9.85 7.35 -14.47
C GLU A 208 -8.88 8.31 -13.77
N TYR A 209 -7.65 8.31 -14.26
CA TYR A 209 -6.66 9.31 -13.92
C TYR A 209 -6.80 10.47 -14.91
N ARG A 210 -7.28 11.61 -14.43
CA ARG A 210 -7.26 12.82 -15.25
C ARG A 210 -5.82 13.28 -15.39
N PRO A 211 -5.38 13.71 -16.58
CA PRO A 211 -4.09 14.38 -16.69
C PRO A 211 -4.13 15.65 -15.82
N LEU A 212 -3.13 15.78 -14.96
CA LEU A 212 -2.84 16.98 -14.19
C LEU A 212 -2.32 18.04 -15.13
#